data_b7f325274ca4669128518455d4e4d950
#
_entry.id   b7f325274ca4669128518455d4e4d950
#
_cell.length_a   1.000
_cell.length_b   1.000
_cell.length_c   1.000
_cell.angle_alpha   90.00
_cell.angle_beta   90.00
_cell.angle_gamma   90.00
#
_symmetry.space_group_name_H-M   'P 1'
#
loop_
_entity.id
_entity.type
_entity.pdbx_description
1 polymer ?
#
loop_
_entity_poly.entity_id
_entity_poly.type
_entity_poly.pdbx_seq_one_letter_code
_entity_poly.pdbx_strand_id
1 'polypeptide(L)'
;MSTAPHPTAPRVTVPTELSTELPDEDSRGIEDRSVDDSDRNSETSRNPAVDHDSAANHNSTADPDADDGRAARAAAEPMTVRTLRDGRYVVETEGGTYVVALDDGTCTCPDHAIRGARCKHLRRVAMEVAAGAAPAPDERVAVCAVCGGEAFVPRDADGPQLCARHGFEPGALVRDRETGEHLLVVAVTNRRADAYRTEEGRTIDEYDTNVEYGTHEPVVEAVYIDSLRPDREVGDAKRYGFPASRLTRNREKRYRAR
;
A
#
# COMPACT_ATOMS: atom_id res chain seq x y z
N MET A 1 19.74 46.65 -5.70
CA MET A 1 19.84 45.18 -5.74
C MET A 1 18.54 44.69 -6.31
N SER A 2 18.54 44.33 -7.60
CA SER A 2 17.33 43.89 -8.33
C SER A 2 17.12 42.44 -8.07
N THR A 3 16.07 42.07 -7.33
CA THR A 3 15.63 40.70 -7.16
C THR A 3 14.98 40.25 -8.48
N ALA A 4 15.65 39.32 -9.17
CA ALA A 4 15.06 38.67 -10.33
C ALA A 4 13.79 37.90 -9.88
N PRO A 5 12.72 37.92 -10.71
CA PRO A 5 11.53 37.13 -10.38
C PRO A 5 11.90 35.63 -10.39
N HIS A 6 11.60 34.94 -9.30
CA HIS A 6 11.75 33.50 -9.22
C HIS A 6 10.91 32.81 -10.30
N PRO A 7 11.44 31.77 -11.00
CA PRO A 7 10.64 30.99 -11.92
C PRO A 7 9.50 30.32 -11.15
N THR A 8 8.29 30.75 -11.46
CA THR A 8 7.10 30.39 -10.67
C THR A 8 6.68 28.98 -11.02
N ALA A 9 6.80 28.08 -10.06
CA ALA A 9 6.17 26.76 -10.14
C ALA A 9 4.63 26.90 -10.22
N PRO A 10 3.93 25.99 -10.91
CA PRO A 10 2.49 26.06 -11.11
C PRO A 10 1.69 25.93 -9.80
N ARG A 11 0.72 26.82 -9.65
CA ARG A 11 -0.18 26.89 -8.49
C ARG A 11 -1.24 25.81 -8.54
N VAL A 12 -1.49 25.12 -7.44
CA VAL A 12 -2.54 24.10 -7.35
C VAL A 12 -3.56 24.45 -6.26
N THR A 13 -4.84 24.29 -6.59
CA THR A 13 -5.95 24.46 -5.66
C THR A 13 -6.20 23.17 -4.89
N VAL A 14 -6.50 23.31 -3.61
CA VAL A 14 -7.08 22.22 -2.80
C VAL A 14 -8.54 22.13 -3.17
N PRO A 15 -9.08 20.97 -3.57
CA PRO A 15 -10.51 20.77 -3.55
C PRO A 15 -10.98 20.85 -2.10
N THR A 16 -11.74 21.89 -1.77
CA THR A 16 -12.48 21.98 -0.51
C THR A 16 -13.74 21.13 -0.68
N GLU A 17 -13.61 19.82 -0.60
CA GLU A 17 -14.74 18.90 -0.54
C GLU A 17 -14.44 17.76 0.42
N LEU A 18 -14.70 18.02 1.70
CA LEU A 18 -15.08 17.01 2.68
C LEU A 18 -16.16 17.61 3.58
N SER A 19 -17.28 17.96 2.93
CA SER A 19 -18.55 18.04 3.63
C SER A 19 -19.16 16.64 3.58
N THR A 20 -18.97 15.89 4.63
CA THR A 20 -19.73 14.68 4.93
C THR A 20 -21.17 15.11 5.22
N GLU A 21 -22.01 15.19 4.19
CA GLU A 21 -23.45 15.13 4.39
C GLU A 21 -23.81 13.67 4.66
N LEU A 22 -24.10 13.39 5.92
CA LEU A 22 -24.80 12.19 6.34
C LEU A 22 -26.22 12.26 5.75
N PRO A 23 -26.75 11.23 5.10
CA PRO A 23 -28.15 11.20 4.70
C PRO A 23 -29.01 11.10 5.95
N ASP A 24 -29.95 12.02 6.09
CA ASP A 24 -31.06 11.98 7.04
C ASP A 24 -31.86 10.70 6.81
N GLU A 25 -31.89 9.81 7.77
CA GLU A 25 -32.84 8.70 7.85
C GLU A 25 -34.24 9.24 8.13
N ASP A 26 -35.01 9.37 7.04
CA ASP A 26 -36.42 9.69 7.11
C ASP A 26 -37.21 8.46 7.56
N SER A 27 -37.78 8.59 8.73
CA SER A 27 -38.69 7.67 9.40
C SER A 27 -39.97 7.47 8.59
N ARG A 28 -40.20 6.26 8.07
CA ARG A 28 -41.56 5.85 7.67
C ARG A 28 -41.91 4.45 8.13
N GLY A 29 -42.84 4.44 9.09
CA GLY A 29 -44.06 3.65 9.09
C GLY A 29 -43.92 2.15 9.30
N ILE A 30 -44.00 1.77 10.54
CA ILE A 30 -44.38 0.43 10.98
C ILE A 30 -45.85 0.21 10.61
N GLU A 31 -46.17 -0.74 9.76
CA GLU A 31 -47.48 -1.37 9.73
C GLU A 31 -47.37 -2.83 10.16
N ASP A 32 -47.98 -3.02 11.30
CA ASP A 32 -48.38 -4.22 12.00
C ASP A 32 -49.22 -5.14 11.10
N ARG A 33 -48.87 -6.41 10.95
CA ARG A 33 -49.78 -7.49 10.58
C ARG A 33 -49.45 -8.76 11.35
N SER A 34 -50.10 -8.90 12.45
CA SER A 34 -50.39 -10.15 13.12
C SER A 34 -51.36 -11.01 12.28
N VAL A 35 -51.07 -12.29 12.10
CA VAL A 35 -52.02 -13.43 11.94
C VAL A 35 -51.23 -14.65 12.42
N ASP A 36 -51.48 -15.12 13.55
CA ASP A 36 -52.38 -16.13 14.14
C ASP A 36 -52.26 -17.54 13.50
N ASP A 37 -51.83 -18.41 14.35
CA ASP A 37 -52.37 -19.69 14.81
C ASP A 37 -52.37 -20.91 13.88
N SER A 38 -51.94 -21.97 14.44
CA SER A 38 -52.50 -23.34 14.54
C SER A 38 -51.48 -24.46 14.36
N ASP A 39 -51.16 -25.02 15.48
CA ASP A 39 -51.35 -26.42 15.89
C ASP A 39 -50.98 -27.61 15.00
N ARG A 40 -50.30 -28.50 15.69
CA ARG A 40 -50.38 -29.97 15.81
C ARG A 40 -49.13 -30.74 15.40
N ASN A 41 -48.58 -31.28 16.39
CA ASN A 41 -48.70 -32.62 17.01
C ASN A 41 -47.65 -33.67 16.61
N SER A 42 -46.98 -34.13 17.67
CA SER A 42 -46.56 -35.52 18.01
C SER A 42 -45.79 -36.32 16.96
N GLU A 43 -44.72 -36.95 17.24
CA GLU A 43 -44.49 -38.03 18.17
C GLU A 43 -43.04 -38.45 18.22
N THR A 44 -42.57 -38.66 19.42
CA THR A 44 -41.63 -39.71 19.91
C THR A 44 -40.89 -40.55 18.90
N SER A 45 -39.56 -40.48 18.94
CA SER A 45 -38.75 -41.68 18.91
C SER A 45 -37.45 -41.52 19.68
N ARG A 46 -37.24 -42.46 20.56
CA ARG A 46 -36.17 -42.56 21.55
C ARG A 46 -34.84 -42.91 20.93
N ASN A 47 -33.82 -42.33 21.52
CA ASN A 47 -32.41 -42.65 21.77
C ASN A 47 -31.86 -44.02 21.25
N PRO A 48 -30.53 -44.16 21.09
CA PRO A 48 -29.65 -44.10 22.25
C PRO A 48 -28.38 -43.25 22.09
N ALA A 49 -27.89 -42.80 23.26
CA ALA A 49 -26.62 -42.22 23.53
C ALA A 49 -25.46 -43.05 22.94
N VAL A 50 -24.57 -42.38 22.25
CA VAL A 50 -23.19 -42.86 22.06
C VAL A 50 -22.28 -41.75 22.60
N ASP A 51 -21.77 -42.01 23.77
CA ASP A 51 -20.66 -41.29 24.35
C ASP A 51 -19.45 -41.39 23.42
N HIS A 52 -19.08 -40.28 22.83
CA HIS A 52 -17.74 -40.06 22.28
C HIS A 52 -17.13 -38.85 22.95
N ASP A 53 -16.68 -39.08 24.18
CA ASP A 53 -15.54 -38.39 24.74
C ASP A 53 -14.34 -38.65 23.81
N SER A 54 -14.00 -37.65 23.01
CA SER A 54 -12.70 -37.50 22.43
C SER A 54 -12.46 -36.02 22.20
N ALA A 55 -12.33 -35.30 23.30
CA ALA A 55 -11.61 -34.05 23.30
C ALA A 55 -10.14 -34.38 22.98
N ALA A 56 -9.82 -34.52 21.70
CA ALA A 56 -8.44 -34.51 21.24
C ALA A 56 -7.92 -33.07 21.40
N ASN A 57 -7.42 -32.83 22.59
CA ASN A 57 -6.58 -31.67 22.89
C ASN A 57 -5.30 -31.80 22.07
N HIS A 58 -5.31 -31.37 20.82
CA HIS A 58 -4.09 -31.21 20.03
C HIS A 58 -3.34 -29.98 20.55
N ASN A 59 -2.80 -30.12 21.74
CA ASN A 59 -1.69 -29.30 22.20
C ASN A 59 -0.47 -29.72 21.37
N SER A 60 -0.37 -29.21 20.12
CA SER A 60 0.84 -29.34 19.33
C SER A 60 1.93 -28.54 20.01
N THR A 61 2.67 -29.20 20.89
CA THR A 61 3.99 -28.74 21.32
C THR A 61 4.85 -28.76 20.06
N ALA A 62 4.94 -27.61 19.38
CA ALA A 62 5.84 -27.42 18.24
C ALA A 62 7.25 -27.73 18.76
N ASP A 63 7.88 -28.74 18.18
CA ASP A 63 9.26 -29.09 18.48
C ASP A 63 10.14 -27.90 18.04
N PRO A 64 10.79 -27.19 18.98
CA PRO A 64 11.58 -25.98 18.66
C PRO A 64 12.71 -26.29 17.67
N ASP A 65 13.34 -27.46 17.74
CA ASP A 65 14.41 -27.88 16.86
C ASP A 65 13.92 -28.08 15.42
N ALA A 66 12.69 -28.57 15.26
CA ALA A 66 12.07 -28.71 13.94
C ALA A 66 11.71 -27.35 13.32
N ASP A 67 11.39 -26.35 14.13
CA ASP A 67 11.09 -24.99 13.70
C ASP A 67 12.34 -24.23 13.23
N ASP A 68 13.43 -24.34 13.99
CA ASP A 68 14.74 -23.77 13.63
C ASP A 68 15.27 -24.40 12.34
N GLY A 69 15.11 -25.69 12.13
CA GLY A 69 15.48 -26.37 10.90
C GLY A 69 14.69 -25.89 9.67
N ARG A 70 13.40 -25.53 9.83
CA ARG A 70 12.59 -24.95 8.74
C ARG A 70 13.01 -23.52 8.42
N ALA A 71 13.33 -22.73 9.43
CA ALA A 71 13.82 -21.36 9.25
C ALA A 71 15.17 -21.34 8.52
N ALA A 72 16.11 -22.19 8.92
CA ALA A 72 17.41 -22.34 8.26
C ALA A 72 17.26 -22.74 6.80
N ARG A 73 16.40 -23.72 6.48
CA ARG A 73 16.12 -24.13 5.11
C ARG A 73 15.45 -23.04 4.28
N ALA A 74 14.54 -22.26 4.86
CA ALA A 74 13.91 -21.14 4.18
C ALA A 74 14.93 -20.07 3.74
N ALA A 75 15.98 -19.87 4.54
CA ALA A 75 17.04 -18.91 4.22
C ALA A 75 18.07 -19.47 3.22
N ALA A 76 18.44 -20.75 3.32
CA ALA A 76 19.58 -21.33 2.62
C ALA A 76 19.22 -22.05 1.32
N GLU A 77 18.02 -22.66 1.22
CA GLU A 77 17.66 -23.42 0.03
C GLU A 77 17.30 -22.50 -1.15
N PRO A 78 17.74 -22.84 -2.38
CA PRO A 78 17.33 -22.11 -3.56
C PRO A 78 15.82 -22.22 -3.78
N MET A 79 15.15 -21.08 -3.78
CA MET A 79 13.71 -20.96 -4.02
C MET A 79 13.42 -19.70 -4.81
N THR A 80 12.62 -19.84 -5.88
CA THR A 80 12.10 -18.70 -6.64
C THR A 80 10.67 -18.40 -6.17
N VAL A 81 10.41 -17.16 -5.80
CA VAL A 81 9.09 -16.68 -5.37
C VAL A 81 8.50 -15.81 -6.46
N ARG A 82 7.27 -16.09 -6.89
CA ARG A 82 6.52 -15.29 -7.85
C ARG A 82 5.14 -14.97 -7.29
N THR A 83 4.73 -13.72 -7.40
CA THR A 83 3.41 -13.27 -6.95
C THR A 83 2.34 -13.58 -8.00
N LEU A 84 1.21 -14.08 -7.54
CA LEU A 84 0.00 -14.25 -8.35
C LEU A 84 -0.88 -12.99 -8.26
N ARG A 85 -1.78 -12.83 -9.24
CA ARG A 85 -2.69 -11.66 -9.28
C ARG A 85 -3.65 -11.58 -8.10
N ASP A 86 -3.90 -12.69 -7.42
CA ASP A 86 -4.81 -12.80 -6.28
C ASP A 86 -4.12 -12.63 -4.90
N GLY A 87 -2.83 -12.28 -4.86
CA GLY A 87 -2.07 -12.07 -3.62
C GLY A 87 -1.40 -13.31 -3.07
N ARG A 88 -1.62 -14.44 -3.70
CA ARG A 88 -0.88 -15.66 -3.39
C ARG A 88 0.48 -15.66 -4.10
N TYR A 89 1.30 -16.63 -3.74
CA TYR A 89 2.65 -16.77 -4.28
C TYR A 89 2.85 -18.19 -4.80
N VAL A 90 3.61 -18.30 -5.88
CA VAL A 90 4.16 -19.57 -6.34
C VAL A 90 5.61 -19.63 -5.89
N VAL A 91 5.96 -20.72 -5.20
CA VAL A 91 7.32 -21.01 -4.76
C VAL A 91 7.83 -22.23 -5.54
N GLU A 92 8.83 -22.00 -6.37
CA GLU A 92 9.51 -23.05 -7.13
C GLU A 92 10.78 -23.48 -6.37
N THR A 93 10.95 -24.78 -6.21
CA THR A 93 12.12 -25.40 -5.56
C THR A 93 12.56 -26.59 -6.39
N GLU A 94 13.72 -27.17 -6.10
CA GLU A 94 14.15 -28.44 -6.70
C GLU A 94 13.13 -29.58 -6.46
N GLY A 95 12.46 -29.57 -5.31
CA GLY A 95 11.49 -30.60 -4.93
C GLY A 95 10.06 -30.38 -5.45
N GLY A 96 9.80 -29.29 -6.20
CA GLY A 96 8.49 -29.02 -6.79
C GLY A 96 8.03 -27.57 -6.68
N THR A 97 6.80 -27.33 -7.14
CA THR A 97 6.16 -26.03 -7.16
C THR A 97 4.99 -26.02 -6.19
N TYR A 98 4.91 -24.99 -5.35
CA TYR A 98 3.92 -24.88 -4.28
C TYR A 98 3.25 -23.51 -4.32
N VAL A 99 1.96 -23.48 -3.94
CA VAL A 99 1.21 -22.24 -3.77
C VAL A 99 1.17 -21.87 -2.29
N VAL A 100 1.47 -20.62 -2.00
CA VAL A 100 1.46 -20.05 -0.64
C VAL A 100 0.42 -18.93 -0.59
N ALA A 101 -0.49 -18.97 0.38
CA ALA A 101 -1.32 -17.86 0.80
C ALA A 101 -0.78 -17.35 2.14
N LEU A 102 -0.13 -16.20 2.11
CA LEU A 102 0.61 -15.70 3.28
C LEU A 102 -0.34 -15.23 4.39
N ASP A 103 -1.45 -14.57 4.01
CA ASP A 103 -2.46 -14.08 4.95
C ASP A 103 -3.19 -15.22 5.66
N ASP A 104 -3.50 -16.29 4.92
CA ASP A 104 -4.13 -17.49 5.48
C ASP A 104 -3.15 -18.38 6.23
N GLY A 105 -1.86 -18.11 6.11
CA GLY A 105 -0.81 -18.97 6.66
C GLY A 105 -0.76 -20.35 6.03
N THR A 106 -1.22 -20.54 4.79
CA THR A 106 -1.36 -21.84 4.13
C THR A 106 -0.36 -22.07 3.00
N CYS A 107 -0.01 -23.36 2.78
CA CYS A 107 0.87 -23.79 1.70
C CYS A 107 0.46 -25.18 1.20
N THR A 108 0.52 -25.40 -0.11
CA THR A 108 0.19 -26.70 -0.73
C THR A 108 1.27 -27.77 -0.57
N CYS A 109 2.39 -27.50 0.12
CA CYS A 109 3.45 -28.47 0.29
C CYS A 109 3.07 -29.61 1.27
N PRO A 110 3.64 -30.81 1.09
CA PRO A 110 3.35 -31.95 1.97
C PRO A 110 3.65 -31.70 3.45
N ASP A 111 4.72 -30.95 3.77
CA ASP A 111 5.08 -30.65 5.16
C ASP A 111 3.98 -29.84 5.86
N HIS A 112 3.40 -28.84 5.15
CA HIS A 112 2.29 -28.06 5.68
C HIS A 112 1.00 -28.87 5.74
N ALA A 113 0.68 -29.63 4.68
CA ALA A 113 -0.55 -30.43 4.61
C ALA A 113 -0.62 -31.50 5.71
N ILE A 114 0.51 -32.11 6.06
CA ILE A 114 0.57 -33.21 7.06
C ILE A 114 0.64 -32.67 8.50
N ARG A 115 1.40 -31.59 8.72
CA ARG A 115 1.74 -31.11 10.06
C ARG A 115 1.02 -29.83 10.47
N GLY A 116 0.38 -29.11 9.54
CA GLY A 116 -0.22 -27.80 9.81
C GLY A 116 0.79 -26.71 10.23
N ALA A 117 2.09 -27.04 10.20
CA ALA A 117 3.14 -26.15 10.71
C ALA A 117 3.56 -25.12 9.64
N ARG A 118 4.11 -23.99 10.09
CA ARG A 118 4.67 -22.96 9.23
C ARG A 118 5.91 -23.52 8.51
N CYS A 119 5.72 -23.99 7.27
CA CYS A 119 6.75 -24.65 6.47
C CYS A 119 7.82 -23.68 5.97
N LYS A 120 8.90 -24.20 5.37
CA LYS A 120 9.98 -23.37 4.79
C LYS A 120 9.50 -22.42 3.69
N HIS A 121 8.49 -22.80 2.88
CA HIS A 121 7.95 -21.99 1.80
C HIS A 121 7.20 -20.74 2.33
N LEU A 122 6.33 -20.90 3.35
CA LEU A 122 5.70 -19.79 4.04
C LEU A 122 6.72 -18.81 4.63
N ARG A 123 7.80 -19.35 5.23
CA ARG A 123 8.87 -18.54 5.79
C ARG A 123 9.65 -17.80 4.70
N ARG A 124 9.95 -18.46 3.57
CA ARG A 124 10.65 -17.84 2.45
C ARG A 124 9.85 -16.66 1.88
N VAL A 125 8.57 -16.85 1.59
CA VAL A 125 7.70 -15.77 1.11
C VAL A 125 7.67 -14.60 2.10
N ALA A 126 7.49 -14.89 3.39
CA ALA A 126 7.49 -13.84 4.42
C ALA A 126 8.83 -13.07 4.48
N MET A 127 9.96 -13.76 4.29
CA MET A 127 11.28 -13.12 4.25
C MET A 127 11.42 -12.21 3.03
N GLU A 128 10.97 -12.62 1.86
CA GLU A 128 11.06 -11.82 0.62
C GLU A 128 10.14 -10.60 0.68
N VAL A 129 8.93 -10.75 1.22
CA VAL A 129 8.02 -9.61 1.47
C VAL A 129 8.65 -8.63 2.46
N ALA A 130 9.17 -9.12 3.59
CA ALA A 130 9.82 -8.27 4.59
C ALA A 130 11.08 -7.57 4.07
N ALA A 131 11.79 -8.19 3.13
CA ALA A 131 12.96 -7.61 2.46
C ALA A 131 12.61 -6.65 1.31
N GLY A 132 11.31 -6.52 0.95
CA GLY A 132 10.87 -5.74 -0.21
C GLY A 132 11.29 -6.36 -1.55
N ALA A 133 11.55 -7.67 -1.59
CA ALA A 133 11.88 -8.42 -2.79
C ALA A 133 10.63 -8.99 -3.49
N ALA A 134 9.51 -9.08 -2.78
CA ALA A 134 8.20 -9.42 -3.30
C ALA A 134 7.14 -8.47 -2.71
N PRO A 135 6.06 -8.14 -3.45
CA PRO A 135 4.97 -7.33 -2.92
C PRO A 135 4.24 -8.06 -1.79
N ALA A 136 3.65 -7.32 -0.85
CA ALA A 136 2.76 -7.86 0.17
C ALA A 136 1.48 -8.45 -0.48
N PRO A 137 0.68 -9.28 0.24
CA PRO A 137 -0.53 -9.89 -0.32
C PRO A 137 -1.57 -8.91 -0.83
N ASP A 138 -1.67 -7.73 -0.22
CA ASP A 138 -2.54 -6.61 -0.60
C ASP A 138 -1.92 -5.68 -1.64
N GLU A 139 -0.68 -5.95 -2.07
CA GLU A 139 0.04 -5.19 -3.08
C GLU A 139 0.06 -5.90 -4.44
N ARG A 140 0.40 -5.14 -5.47
CA ARG A 140 0.73 -5.60 -6.81
C ARG A 140 2.01 -4.96 -7.32
N VAL A 141 2.65 -5.61 -8.28
CA VAL A 141 3.74 -5.02 -9.03
C VAL A 141 3.19 -3.97 -10.00
N ALA A 142 3.77 -2.80 -9.98
CA ALA A 142 3.54 -1.70 -10.92
C ALA A 142 4.88 -1.21 -11.50
N VAL A 143 4.81 -0.35 -12.50
CA VAL A 143 5.98 0.27 -13.11
C VAL A 143 6.11 1.69 -12.57
N CYS A 144 7.29 2.04 -12.08
CA CYS A 144 7.60 3.40 -11.63
C CYS A 144 7.58 4.38 -12.79
N ALA A 145 6.75 5.42 -12.70
CA ALA A 145 6.63 6.44 -13.74
C ALA A 145 7.92 7.24 -13.99
N VAL A 146 8.84 7.29 -13.01
CA VAL A 146 10.11 8.04 -13.15
C VAL A 146 11.23 7.21 -13.74
N CYS A 147 11.39 5.94 -13.33
CA CYS A 147 12.57 5.15 -13.74
C CYS A 147 12.24 3.87 -14.51
N GLY A 148 10.98 3.52 -14.70
CA GLY A 148 10.57 2.28 -15.35
C GLY A 148 10.83 1.00 -14.52
N GLY A 149 11.39 1.12 -13.31
CA GLY A 149 11.62 -0.02 -12.43
C GLY A 149 10.35 -0.47 -11.71
N GLU A 150 10.43 -1.63 -11.05
CA GLU A 150 9.32 -2.17 -10.28
C GLU A 150 8.98 -1.29 -9.07
N ALA A 151 7.68 -1.21 -8.79
CA ALA A 151 7.12 -0.60 -7.61
C ALA A 151 6.07 -1.55 -7.00
N PHE A 152 6.07 -1.73 -5.70
CA PHE A 152 5.03 -2.46 -4.99
C PHE A 152 4.02 -1.45 -4.46
N VAL A 153 2.78 -1.61 -4.85
CA VAL A 153 1.72 -0.64 -4.59
C VAL A 153 0.43 -1.35 -4.20
N PRO A 154 -0.45 -0.72 -3.41
CA PRO A 154 -1.76 -1.27 -3.13
C PRO A 154 -2.48 -1.73 -4.40
N ARG A 155 -3.26 -2.81 -4.31
CA ARG A 155 -3.93 -3.41 -5.49
C ARG A 155 -4.91 -2.48 -6.17
N ASP A 156 -5.55 -1.62 -5.40
CA ASP A 156 -6.52 -0.61 -5.81
C ASP A 156 -5.88 0.73 -6.19
N ALA A 157 -4.54 0.86 -6.10
CA ALA A 157 -3.86 2.10 -6.46
C ALA A 157 -4.03 2.42 -7.94
N ASP A 158 -4.57 3.60 -8.21
CA ASP A 158 -4.80 4.13 -9.56
C ASP A 158 -3.73 5.15 -9.97
N GLY A 159 -3.67 5.41 -11.29
CA GLY A 159 -2.78 6.43 -11.87
C GLY A 159 -1.31 6.01 -11.90
N PRO A 160 -0.40 6.98 -12.17
CA PRO A 160 1.03 6.73 -12.25
C PRO A 160 1.62 6.41 -10.87
N GLN A 161 2.45 5.37 -10.80
CA GLN A 161 3.03 4.87 -9.56
C GLN A 161 4.50 5.23 -9.43
N LEU A 162 4.99 5.28 -8.19
CA LEU A 162 6.39 5.53 -7.86
C LEU A 162 6.97 4.39 -7.03
N CYS A 163 8.20 3.98 -7.32
CA CYS A 163 8.91 3.02 -6.49
C CYS A 163 9.42 3.68 -5.19
N ALA A 164 9.84 2.88 -4.22
CA ALA A 164 10.35 3.35 -2.93
C ALA A 164 11.50 4.40 -3.06
N ARG A 165 12.24 4.37 -4.17
CA ARG A 165 13.31 5.35 -4.44
C ARG A 165 12.76 6.71 -4.87
N HIS A 166 11.66 6.75 -5.63
CA HIS A 166 11.11 7.97 -6.22
C HIS A 166 9.82 8.44 -5.54
N GLY A 167 9.23 7.63 -4.67
CA GLY A 167 8.06 8.02 -3.88
C GLY A 167 8.42 9.08 -2.85
N PHE A 168 7.44 9.90 -2.51
CA PHE A 168 7.53 10.90 -1.45
C PHE A 168 6.37 10.67 -0.48
N GLU A 169 6.57 11.06 0.76
CA GLU A 169 5.51 11.04 1.76
C GLU A 169 5.14 12.47 2.15
N PRO A 170 3.87 12.74 2.48
CA PRO A 170 3.49 14.02 3.07
C PRO A 170 4.37 14.34 4.28
N GLY A 171 4.83 15.60 4.37
CA GLY A 171 5.78 16.03 5.38
C GLY A 171 7.26 15.81 5.02
N ALA A 172 7.57 15.15 3.92
CA ALA A 172 8.95 14.98 3.48
C ALA A 172 9.56 16.31 3.00
N LEU A 173 10.83 16.56 3.39
CA LEU A 173 11.63 17.67 2.88
C LEU A 173 12.29 17.26 1.58
N VAL A 174 12.05 18.05 0.53
CA VAL A 174 12.60 17.82 -0.80
C VAL A 174 13.25 19.10 -1.34
N ARG A 175 14.01 18.95 -2.41
CA ARG A 175 14.65 20.05 -3.11
C ARG A 175 14.18 20.09 -4.57
N ASP A 176 13.79 21.26 -5.04
CA ASP A 176 13.50 21.53 -6.45
C ASP A 176 14.82 21.53 -7.26
N ARG A 177 14.86 20.78 -8.34
CA ARG A 177 16.04 20.71 -9.22
C ARG A 177 16.29 21.98 -10.00
N GLU A 178 15.23 22.72 -10.35
CA GLU A 178 15.32 23.95 -11.14
C GLU A 178 15.82 25.12 -10.30
N THR A 179 15.22 25.33 -9.14
CA THR A 179 15.51 26.51 -8.30
C THR A 179 16.56 26.22 -7.24
N GLY A 180 16.72 24.95 -6.85
CA GLY A 180 17.55 24.56 -5.71
C GLY A 180 16.90 24.81 -4.36
N GLU A 181 15.69 25.33 -4.31
CA GLU A 181 14.97 25.66 -3.10
C GLU A 181 14.40 24.42 -2.40
N HIS A 182 14.14 24.57 -1.10
CA HIS A 182 13.59 23.52 -0.29
C HIS A 182 12.07 23.62 -0.18
N LEU A 183 11.41 22.47 -0.28
CA LEU A 183 9.96 22.35 -0.21
C LEU A 183 9.56 21.28 0.79
N LEU A 184 8.37 21.45 1.33
CA LEU A 184 7.67 20.46 2.12
C LEU A 184 6.60 19.81 1.24
N VAL A 185 6.66 18.50 1.09
CA VAL A 185 5.63 17.73 0.36
C VAL A 185 4.33 17.76 1.15
N VAL A 186 3.25 18.13 0.48
CA VAL A 186 1.90 18.14 1.06
C VAL A 186 1.13 16.90 0.63
N ALA A 187 1.20 16.55 -0.66
CA ALA A 187 0.54 15.36 -1.20
C ALA A 187 1.27 14.82 -2.42
N VAL A 188 1.14 13.52 -2.67
CA VAL A 188 1.48 12.90 -3.94
C VAL A 188 0.16 12.48 -4.58
N THR A 189 -0.15 13.04 -5.74
CA THR A 189 -1.42 12.77 -6.41
C THR A 189 -1.31 11.52 -7.30
N ASN A 190 -2.44 10.91 -7.63
CA ASN A 190 -2.54 9.86 -8.63
C ASN A 190 -2.74 10.40 -10.06
N ARG A 191 -2.58 11.71 -10.27
CA ARG A 191 -2.81 12.39 -11.55
C ARG A 191 -1.49 12.68 -12.25
N ARG A 192 -1.47 12.46 -13.57
CA ARG A 192 -0.34 12.74 -14.44
C ARG A 192 -0.16 14.25 -14.61
N ALA A 193 1.07 14.69 -14.87
CA ALA A 193 1.40 16.09 -15.11
C ALA A 193 0.62 16.68 -16.31
N ASP A 194 0.42 15.90 -17.38
CA ASP A 194 -0.37 16.29 -18.57
C ASP A 194 -1.90 16.28 -18.35
N ALA A 195 -2.37 15.80 -17.21
CA ALA A 195 -3.78 15.75 -16.85
C ALA A 195 -4.14 16.59 -15.62
N TYR A 196 -3.15 17.08 -14.88
CA TYR A 196 -3.34 17.89 -13.68
C TYR A 196 -3.43 19.37 -14.05
N ARG A 197 -4.63 19.97 -13.91
CA ARG A 197 -4.84 21.38 -14.21
C ARG A 197 -4.64 22.26 -12.97
N THR A 198 -3.94 23.36 -13.17
CA THR A 198 -3.73 24.42 -12.18
C THR A 198 -4.94 25.38 -12.12
N GLU A 199 -4.92 26.34 -11.19
CA GLU A 199 -5.90 27.43 -11.10
C GLU A 199 -5.98 28.27 -12.39
N GLU A 200 -4.88 28.35 -13.12
CA GLU A 200 -4.77 29.11 -14.37
C GLU A 200 -5.32 28.33 -15.57
N GLY A 201 -5.79 27.09 -15.36
CA GLY A 201 -6.33 26.21 -16.40
C GLY A 201 -5.28 25.49 -17.26
N ARG A 202 -3.98 25.74 -17.05
CA ARG A 202 -2.86 25.05 -17.70
C ARG A 202 -2.57 23.72 -17.02
N THR A 203 -2.06 22.75 -17.76
CA THR A 203 -1.52 21.51 -17.17
C THR A 203 -0.10 21.72 -16.64
N ILE A 204 0.34 20.84 -15.75
CA ILE A 204 1.66 20.96 -15.09
C ILE A 204 2.81 20.88 -16.11
N ASP A 205 2.68 20.08 -17.15
CA ASP A 205 3.68 19.90 -18.21
C ASP A 205 3.77 21.12 -19.18
N GLU A 206 2.73 21.96 -19.23
CA GLU A 206 2.74 23.18 -20.08
C GLU A 206 3.60 24.32 -19.53
N TYR A 207 4.15 24.19 -18.34
CA TYR A 207 5.03 25.22 -17.78
C TYR A 207 6.47 24.99 -18.24
N ASP A 208 7.12 26.04 -18.73
CA ASP A 208 8.48 26.01 -19.29
C ASP A 208 9.51 25.35 -18.35
N THR A 209 9.32 25.52 -17.06
CA THR A 209 10.17 24.89 -16.02
C THR A 209 9.95 23.38 -15.86
N ASN A 210 8.96 22.81 -16.54
CA ASN A 210 8.63 21.39 -16.46
C ASN A 210 8.87 20.62 -17.77
N VAL A 211 9.31 21.28 -18.82
CA VAL A 211 9.48 20.69 -20.17
C VAL A 211 10.43 19.50 -20.21
N GLU A 212 11.43 19.46 -19.32
CA GLU A 212 12.42 18.37 -19.27
C GLU A 212 11.95 17.16 -18.44
N TYR A 213 10.78 17.23 -17.81
CA TYR A 213 10.27 16.18 -16.93
C TYR A 213 9.16 15.38 -17.61
N GLY A 214 8.93 14.15 -17.13
CA GLY A 214 7.95 13.25 -17.74
C GLY A 214 6.51 13.72 -17.58
N THR A 215 5.81 13.97 -18.70
CA THR A 215 4.40 14.40 -18.69
C THR A 215 3.46 13.35 -18.09
N HIS A 216 3.88 12.09 -18.07
CA HIS A 216 3.18 10.95 -17.51
C HIS A 216 3.43 10.71 -16.02
N GLU A 217 4.33 11.47 -15.41
CA GLU A 217 4.65 11.33 -14.00
C GLU A 217 3.53 11.85 -13.10
N PRO A 218 3.40 11.31 -11.87
CA PRO A 218 2.46 11.86 -10.91
C PRO A 218 2.89 13.26 -10.47
N VAL A 219 1.88 14.11 -10.21
CA VAL A 219 2.11 15.43 -9.64
C VAL A 219 2.29 15.34 -8.13
N VAL A 220 3.38 15.91 -7.63
CA VAL A 220 3.65 16.12 -6.22
C VAL A 220 3.28 17.55 -5.87
N GLU A 221 2.38 17.71 -4.91
CA GLU A 221 2.01 19.01 -4.35
C GLU A 221 2.95 19.35 -3.19
N ALA A 222 3.56 20.52 -3.24
CA ALA A 222 4.49 20.96 -2.21
C ALA A 222 4.40 22.47 -1.96
N VAL A 223 4.91 22.91 -0.82
CA VAL A 223 5.01 24.31 -0.41
C VAL A 223 6.47 24.69 -0.23
N TYR A 224 6.86 25.90 -0.64
CA TYR A 224 8.19 26.41 -0.39
C TYR A 224 8.36 26.70 1.10
N ILE A 225 9.45 26.21 1.70
CA ILE A 225 9.70 26.37 3.16
C ILE A 225 9.81 27.86 3.52
N ASP A 226 10.45 28.64 2.69
CA ASP A 226 10.62 30.09 2.92
C ASP A 226 9.30 30.87 2.88
N SER A 227 8.23 30.28 2.34
CA SER A 227 6.87 30.85 2.36
C SER A 227 6.07 30.50 3.61
N LEU A 228 6.53 29.52 4.39
CA LEU A 228 5.88 29.09 5.64
C LEU A 228 6.05 30.15 6.72
N ARG A 229 4.99 30.44 7.43
CA ARG A 229 4.98 31.37 8.55
C ARG A 229 4.64 30.64 9.84
N PRO A 230 5.34 30.94 10.96
CA PRO A 230 5.11 30.24 12.24
C PRO A 230 3.69 30.42 12.80
N ASP A 231 2.98 31.47 12.35
CA ASP A 231 1.63 31.86 12.78
C ASP A 231 0.51 31.28 11.87
N ARG A 232 0.85 30.48 10.87
CA ARG A 232 -0.12 29.88 9.94
C ARG A 232 0.07 28.37 9.81
N GLU A 233 -1.03 27.68 9.59
CA GLU A 233 -0.98 26.26 9.29
C GLU A 233 -0.40 26.02 7.88
N VAL A 234 0.26 24.89 7.69
CA VAL A 234 0.80 24.48 6.37
C VAL A 234 -0.32 24.36 5.33
N GLY A 235 -1.55 24.04 5.78
CA GLY A 235 -2.74 23.98 4.95
C GLY A 235 -3.11 25.27 4.25
N ASP A 236 -2.78 26.41 4.87
CA ASP A 236 -3.06 27.76 4.34
C ASP A 236 -1.95 28.28 3.41
N ALA A 237 -0.86 27.56 3.30
CA ALA A 237 0.25 27.95 2.44
C ALA A 237 -0.08 27.69 0.97
N LYS A 238 0.46 28.55 0.11
CA LYS A 238 0.32 28.41 -1.33
C LYS A 238 1.00 27.13 -1.80
N ARG A 239 0.23 26.23 -2.42
CA ARG A 239 0.70 24.95 -2.96
C ARG A 239 1.11 25.10 -4.42
N TYR A 240 2.10 24.33 -4.81
CA TYR A 240 2.62 24.22 -6.16
C TYR A 240 2.70 22.76 -6.58
N GLY A 241 2.42 22.47 -7.85
CA GLY A 241 2.51 21.13 -8.43
C GLY A 241 3.82 20.95 -9.20
N PHE A 242 4.41 19.77 -9.02
CA PHE A 242 5.67 19.39 -9.65
C PHE A 242 5.58 17.98 -10.23
N PRO A 243 6.13 17.71 -11.44
CA PRO A 243 6.40 16.34 -11.84
C PRO A 243 7.33 15.66 -10.79
N ALA A 244 7.09 14.41 -10.47
CA ALA A 244 7.81 13.73 -9.39
C ALA A 244 9.34 13.76 -9.56
N SER A 245 9.85 13.62 -10.77
CA SER A 245 11.30 13.59 -11.03
C SER A 245 11.96 14.96 -10.91
N ARG A 246 11.19 16.06 -10.88
CA ARG A 246 11.70 17.41 -10.62
C ARG A 246 12.14 17.57 -9.16
N LEU A 247 11.58 16.77 -8.25
CA LEU A 247 11.92 16.83 -6.84
C LEU A 247 12.96 15.77 -6.46
N THR A 248 13.88 16.14 -5.57
CA THR A 248 14.87 15.23 -5.00
C THR A 248 14.75 15.19 -3.49
N ARG A 249 14.85 13.99 -2.93
CA ARG A 249 14.94 13.85 -1.46
C ARG A 249 16.16 14.56 -0.94
N ASN A 250 16.00 15.29 0.12
CA ASN A 250 17.14 15.85 0.85
C ASN A 250 17.94 14.67 1.42
N ARG A 251 19.11 14.37 0.84
CA ARG A 251 20.00 13.36 1.40
C ARG A 251 20.51 13.90 2.72
N GLU A 252 20.03 13.39 3.84
CA GLU A 252 20.72 13.54 5.12
C GLU A 252 22.19 13.15 4.90
N LYS A 253 23.09 14.10 5.06
CA LYS A 253 24.50 13.79 5.13
C LYS A 253 24.66 12.87 6.35
N ARG A 254 24.77 11.55 6.10
CA ARG A 254 25.21 10.64 7.15
C ARG A 254 26.60 11.10 7.56
N TYR A 255 26.66 11.85 8.63
CA TYR A 255 27.91 12.11 9.34
C TYR A 255 28.41 10.74 9.81
N ARG A 256 29.41 10.19 9.10
CA ARG A 256 30.22 9.11 9.66
C ARG A 256 30.99 9.76 10.81
N ALA A 257 30.60 9.46 12.04
CA ALA A 257 31.46 9.68 13.18
C ALA A 257 32.78 8.96 12.89
N ARG A 258 33.88 9.71 12.90
CA ARG A 258 35.25 9.18 12.81
C ARG A 258 35.64 8.61 14.16
#